data_8d154c480b1469096b641071f38b0263
#
_entry.id   8d154c480b1469096b641071f38b0263
#
_cell.length_a   1.000
_cell.length_b   1.000
_cell.length_c   1.000
_cell.angle_alpha   90.00
_cell.angle_beta   90.00
_cell.angle_gamma   90.00
#
_symmetry.space_group_name_H-M   'P 1'
#
loop_
_entity.id
_entity.type
_entity.pdbx_description
1 polymer ?
#
loop_
_entity_poly.entity_id
_entity_poly.type
_entity_poly.pdbx_seq_one_letter_code
_entity_poly.pdbx_strand_id
1 'polypeptide(L)'
;MYRPDWHEYFINIAREVAQRASCPRASVGAVIVKDHRIISTGYNGAAAGEPHCYDEGCLIENGHCYRAVHAEVNAVCEAAKFGLSVDGAILYCWDSLGRPESCHNCIQVMKVAGIVKVIGKYSEVMEL
;
A
#
# COMPACT_ATOMS: atom_id res chain seq x y z
N MET A 1 2.99 7.74 -29.64
CA MET A 1 3.18 6.86 -28.48
C MET A 1 2.49 7.43 -27.26
N TYR A 2 1.70 6.62 -26.57
CA TYR A 2 1.06 7.04 -25.34
C TYR A 2 2.07 7.08 -24.18
N ARG A 3 2.08 8.17 -23.44
CA ARG A 3 2.92 8.34 -22.26
C ARG A 3 2.03 8.68 -21.06
N PRO A 4 1.94 7.80 -20.05
CA PRO A 4 1.10 8.09 -18.88
C PRO A 4 1.65 9.29 -18.11
N ASP A 5 0.76 10.04 -17.44
CA ASP A 5 1.22 11.04 -16.48
C ASP A 5 1.77 10.35 -15.23
N TRP A 6 2.34 11.12 -14.31
CA TRP A 6 2.97 10.56 -13.11
C TRP A 6 2.00 9.79 -12.23
N HIS A 7 0.76 10.25 -12.08
CA HIS A 7 -0.24 9.56 -11.26
C HIS A 7 -0.60 8.21 -11.88
N GLU A 8 -0.91 8.17 -13.15
CA GLU A 8 -1.23 6.93 -13.85
C GLU A 8 -0.05 5.96 -13.81
N TYR A 9 1.16 6.47 -14.05
CA TYR A 9 2.38 5.65 -14.03
C TYR A 9 2.57 4.96 -12.68
N PHE A 10 2.51 5.71 -11.57
CA PHE A 10 2.72 5.13 -10.25
C PHE A 10 1.55 4.25 -9.79
N ILE A 11 0.32 4.55 -10.21
CA ILE A 11 -0.82 3.67 -9.96
C ILE A 11 -0.66 2.35 -10.72
N ASN A 12 -0.17 2.38 -11.94
CA ASN A 12 0.10 1.15 -12.70
C ASN A 12 1.17 0.29 -12.01
N ILE A 13 2.19 0.92 -11.44
CA ILE A 13 3.20 0.19 -10.66
C ILE A 13 2.58 -0.39 -9.40
N ALA A 14 1.74 0.36 -8.69
CA ALA A 14 1.03 -0.15 -7.51
C ALA A 14 0.15 -1.34 -7.85
N ARG A 15 -0.49 -1.33 -9.01
CA ARG A 15 -1.28 -2.47 -9.51
C ARG A 15 -0.40 -3.71 -9.68
N GLU A 16 0.79 -3.55 -10.24
CA GLU A 16 1.73 -4.66 -10.41
C GLU A 16 2.20 -5.19 -9.05
N VAL A 17 2.51 -4.29 -8.11
CA VAL A 17 2.86 -4.67 -6.73
C VAL A 17 1.74 -5.49 -6.10
N ALA A 18 0.49 -5.10 -6.32
CA ALA A 18 -0.68 -5.80 -5.78
C ALA A 18 -0.78 -7.27 -6.23
N GLN A 19 -0.16 -7.62 -7.37
CA GLN A 19 -0.20 -9.00 -7.87
C GLN A 19 0.52 -9.98 -6.95
N ARG A 20 1.38 -9.50 -6.07
CA ARG A 20 2.07 -10.33 -5.07
C ARG A 20 1.27 -10.53 -3.77
N ALA A 21 0.13 -9.86 -3.63
CA ALA A 21 -0.69 -9.98 -2.43
C ALA A 21 -1.02 -11.44 -2.11
N SER A 22 -0.97 -11.79 -0.84
CA SER A 22 -1.23 -13.16 -0.37
C SER A 22 -2.53 -13.27 0.44
N CYS A 23 -3.44 -12.31 0.25
CA CYS A 23 -4.77 -12.33 0.88
C CYS A 23 -5.84 -12.63 -0.17
N PRO A 24 -6.70 -13.68 0.04
CA PRO A 24 -7.75 -14.01 -0.92
C PRO A 24 -8.92 -13.03 -0.92
N ARG A 25 -9.00 -12.13 0.06
CA ARG A 25 -10.11 -11.17 0.19
C ARG A 25 -9.96 -9.97 -0.74
N ALA A 26 -8.74 -9.53 -0.97
CA ALA A 26 -8.45 -8.40 -1.86
C ALA A 26 -6.96 -8.38 -2.18
N SER A 27 -6.59 -7.77 -3.31
CA SER A 27 -5.21 -7.50 -3.66
C SER A 27 -5.00 -6.00 -3.63
N VAL A 28 -4.07 -5.55 -2.79
CA VAL A 28 -3.75 -4.13 -2.61
C VAL A 28 -2.25 -3.93 -2.78
N GLY A 29 -1.87 -2.91 -3.52
CA GLY A 29 -0.48 -2.52 -3.70
C GLY A 29 -0.29 -1.06 -3.34
N ALA A 30 0.80 -0.75 -2.66
CA ALA A 30 1.17 0.59 -2.27
C ALA A 30 2.57 0.92 -2.77
N VAL A 31 2.74 2.13 -3.29
CA VAL A 31 4.02 2.64 -3.76
C VAL A 31 4.24 4.01 -3.13
N ILE A 32 5.32 4.16 -2.38
CA ILE A 32 5.68 5.44 -1.76
C ILE A 32 6.67 6.16 -2.67
N VAL A 33 6.36 7.41 -3.01
CA VAL A 33 7.09 8.19 -3.99
C VAL A 33 7.47 9.55 -3.40
N LYS A 34 8.71 9.96 -3.65
CA LYS A 34 9.19 11.29 -3.29
C LYS A 34 10.02 11.83 -4.45
N ASP A 35 9.67 13.04 -4.93
CA ASP A 35 10.33 13.66 -6.07
C ASP A 35 10.37 12.73 -7.30
N HIS A 36 9.24 12.10 -7.60
CA HIS A 36 9.07 11.15 -8.71
C HIS A 36 9.98 9.92 -8.62
N ARG A 37 10.49 9.61 -7.42
CA ARG A 37 11.30 8.41 -7.20
C ARG A 37 10.60 7.49 -6.22
N ILE A 38 10.59 6.20 -6.53
CA ILE A 38 10.02 5.19 -5.65
C ILE A 38 10.96 4.98 -4.46
N ILE A 39 10.43 5.17 -3.27
CA ILE A 39 11.14 4.93 -2.01
C ILE A 39 10.98 3.47 -1.59
N SER A 40 9.73 2.98 -1.60
CA SER A 40 9.42 1.62 -1.19
C SER A 40 8.08 1.19 -1.78
N THR A 41 7.83 -0.10 -1.70
CA THR A 41 6.56 -0.71 -2.11
C THR A 41 6.06 -1.62 -1.01
N GLY A 42 4.76 -1.93 -1.05
CA GLY A 42 4.16 -2.90 -0.14
C GLY A 42 2.90 -3.48 -0.74
N TYR A 43 2.63 -4.73 -0.44
CA TYR A 43 1.37 -5.39 -0.78
C TYR A 43 0.80 -6.00 0.48
N ASN A 44 -0.50 -6.29 0.47
CA ASN A 44 -1.13 -6.91 1.64
C ASN A 44 -0.74 -8.38 1.73
N GLY A 45 -0.15 -8.75 2.85
CA GLY A 45 0.32 -10.10 3.09
C GLY A 45 0.92 -10.24 4.47
N ALA A 46 1.19 -11.48 4.85
CA ALA A 46 1.80 -11.79 6.15
C ALA A 46 3.23 -11.24 6.21
N ALA A 47 3.70 -10.98 7.42
CA ALA A 47 5.10 -10.65 7.65
C ALA A 47 6.01 -11.77 7.13
N ALA A 48 7.20 -11.42 6.69
CA ALA A 48 8.15 -12.40 6.17
C ALA A 48 8.40 -13.53 7.18
N GLY A 49 8.28 -14.77 6.71
CA GLY A 49 8.45 -15.96 7.57
C GLY A 49 7.18 -16.42 8.28
N GLU A 50 6.13 -15.62 8.26
CA GLU A 50 4.84 -15.99 8.84
C GLU A 50 3.93 -16.64 7.78
N PRO A 51 2.96 -17.49 8.20
CA PRO A 51 2.06 -18.15 7.25
C PRO A 51 1.15 -17.15 6.55
N HIS A 52 0.89 -17.36 5.25
CA HIS A 52 0.01 -16.54 4.45
C HIS A 52 -1.44 -17.01 4.54
N CYS A 53 -2.38 -16.08 4.30
CA CYS A 53 -3.80 -16.41 4.26
C CYS A 53 -4.15 -17.47 3.22
N TYR A 54 -3.47 -17.49 2.08
CA TYR A 54 -3.68 -18.52 1.06
C TYR A 54 -3.36 -19.93 1.57
N ASP A 55 -2.39 -20.07 2.49
CA ASP A 55 -1.95 -21.37 3.00
C ASP A 55 -2.72 -21.79 4.25
N GLU A 56 -2.93 -20.87 5.18
CA GLU A 56 -3.45 -21.16 6.52
C GLU A 56 -4.86 -20.56 6.75
N GLY A 57 -5.40 -19.83 5.78
CA GLY A 57 -6.66 -19.10 5.95
C GLY A 57 -6.48 -17.76 6.65
N CYS A 58 -7.52 -16.94 6.59
CA CYS A 58 -7.53 -15.64 7.25
C CYS A 58 -7.83 -15.78 8.75
N LEU A 59 -7.20 -14.94 9.57
CA LEU A 59 -7.51 -14.80 10.99
C LEU A 59 -8.39 -13.57 11.15
N ILE A 60 -9.72 -13.79 11.07
CA ILE A 60 -10.69 -12.68 11.09
C ILE A 60 -11.16 -12.41 12.51
N GLU A 61 -11.10 -11.13 12.91
CA GLU A 61 -11.66 -10.65 14.16
C GLU A 61 -12.20 -9.23 13.94
N ASN A 62 -13.45 -8.98 14.30
CA ASN A 62 -14.13 -7.70 14.09
C ASN A 62 -14.05 -7.22 12.62
N GLY A 63 -14.14 -8.14 11.66
CA GLY A 63 -14.09 -7.82 10.23
C GLY A 63 -12.70 -7.60 9.66
N HIS A 64 -11.65 -7.70 10.47
CA HIS A 64 -10.26 -7.52 10.05
C HIS A 64 -9.47 -8.83 10.13
N CYS A 65 -8.53 -9.01 9.21
CA CYS A 65 -7.60 -10.12 9.25
C CYS A 65 -6.32 -9.71 9.99
N TYR A 66 -5.94 -10.48 11.01
CA TYR A 66 -4.73 -10.24 11.80
C TYR A 66 -3.50 -10.92 11.21
N ARG A 67 -3.68 -11.85 10.26
CA ARG A 67 -2.55 -12.54 9.64
C ARG A 67 -1.85 -11.66 8.60
N ALA A 68 -2.63 -10.94 7.80
CA ALA A 68 -2.08 -10.09 6.74
C ALA A 68 -1.84 -8.66 7.26
N VAL A 69 -0.67 -8.13 6.95
CA VAL A 69 -0.35 -6.71 7.17
C VAL A 69 -0.83 -5.93 5.96
N HIS A 70 -1.44 -4.77 6.16
CA HIS A 70 -1.95 -3.94 5.08
C HIS A 70 -0.81 -3.42 4.19
N ALA A 71 -1.09 -3.23 2.92
CA ALA A 71 -0.10 -2.80 1.92
C ALA A 71 0.59 -1.49 2.31
N GLU A 72 -0.17 -0.51 2.79
CA GLU A 72 0.34 0.80 3.17
C GLU A 72 1.33 0.69 4.34
N VAL A 73 0.98 -0.12 5.36
CA VAL A 73 1.85 -0.37 6.51
C VAL A 73 3.10 -1.11 6.08
N ASN A 74 2.98 -2.11 5.22
CA ASN A 74 4.13 -2.84 4.67
C ASN A 74 5.09 -1.90 3.94
N ALA A 75 4.57 -0.97 3.13
CA ALA A 75 5.39 -0.01 2.40
C ALA A 75 6.15 0.93 3.36
N VAL A 76 5.49 1.43 4.41
CA VAL A 76 6.12 2.28 5.42
C VAL A 76 7.21 1.50 6.17
N CYS A 77 6.91 0.28 6.59
CA CYS A 77 7.87 -0.57 7.32
C CYS A 77 9.07 -0.95 6.46
N GLU A 78 8.86 -1.24 5.17
CA GLU A 78 9.97 -1.54 4.27
C GLU A 78 10.92 -0.36 4.14
N ALA A 79 10.39 0.85 3.97
CA ALA A 79 11.22 2.05 3.96
C ALA A 79 12.02 2.19 5.26
N ALA A 80 11.37 1.99 6.41
CA ALA A 80 12.03 2.05 7.72
C ALA A 80 13.15 1.02 7.84
N LYS A 81 12.90 -0.21 7.37
CA LYS A 81 13.89 -1.30 7.40
C LYS A 81 15.17 -0.95 6.65
N PHE A 82 15.04 -0.23 5.53
CA PHE A 82 16.18 0.17 4.71
C PHE A 82 16.71 1.58 5.04
N GLY A 83 16.22 2.19 6.11
CA GLY A 83 16.69 3.49 6.56
C GLY A 83 16.28 4.65 5.65
N LEU A 84 15.16 4.52 4.93
CA LEU A 84 14.68 5.53 4.00
C LEU A 84 13.55 6.33 4.62
N SER A 85 13.67 7.66 4.61
CA SER A 85 12.61 8.54 5.10
C SER A 85 11.47 8.62 4.10
N VAL A 86 10.24 8.55 4.61
CA VAL A 86 9.03 8.79 3.81
C VAL A 86 8.38 10.14 4.15
N ASP A 87 9.04 10.95 4.96
CA ASP A 87 8.54 12.26 5.34
C ASP A 87 8.37 13.15 4.10
N GLY A 88 7.19 13.73 3.94
CA GLY A 88 6.84 14.53 2.77
C GLY A 88 6.49 13.74 1.52
N ALA A 89 6.45 12.42 1.58
CA ALA A 89 6.20 11.56 0.42
C ALA A 89 4.70 11.46 0.09
N ILE A 90 4.42 10.92 -1.10
CA ILE A 90 3.09 10.58 -1.58
C ILE A 90 2.99 9.06 -1.63
N LEU A 91 1.87 8.50 -1.20
CA LEU A 91 1.59 7.07 -1.32
C LEU A 91 0.53 6.84 -2.40
N TYR A 92 0.87 6.01 -3.36
CA TYR A 92 -0.07 5.54 -4.39
C TYR A 92 -0.60 4.19 -3.97
N CYS A 93 -1.92 4.04 -3.95
CA CYS A 93 -2.57 2.80 -3.51
C CYS A 93 -3.52 2.28 -4.59
N TRP A 94 -3.28 1.06 -5.06
CA TRP A 94 -4.18 0.34 -5.95
C TRP A 94 -4.85 -0.79 -5.17
N ASP A 95 -6.18 -0.83 -5.22
CA ASP A 95 -7.01 -1.81 -4.50
C ASP A 95 -7.91 -2.53 -5.51
N SER A 96 -7.86 -3.86 -5.54
CA SER A 96 -8.64 -4.66 -6.48
C SER A 96 -10.15 -4.44 -6.34
N LEU A 97 -10.61 -4.07 -5.16
CA LEU A 97 -12.03 -3.79 -4.89
C LEU A 97 -12.40 -2.33 -5.20
N GLY A 98 -11.43 -1.49 -5.56
CA GLY A 98 -11.65 -0.09 -5.88
C GLY A 98 -12.14 0.74 -4.70
N ARG A 99 -11.80 0.35 -3.46
CA ARG A 99 -12.19 1.10 -2.27
C ARG A 99 -11.54 2.48 -2.30
N PRO A 100 -12.29 3.56 -2.03
CA PRO A 100 -11.76 4.92 -2.20
C PRO A 100 -10.77 5.34 -1.13
N GLU A 101 -10.81 4.71 0.05
CA GLU A 101 -10.00 5.15 1.18
C GLU A 101 -9.26 3.99 1.82
N SER A 102 -8.05 4.28 2.31
CA SER A 102 -7.32 3.40 3.19
C SER A 102 -8.05 3.27 4.53
N CYS A 103 -7.86 2.15 5.24
CA CYS A 103 -8.49 1.99 6.55
C CYS A 103 -7.95 3.04 7.55
N HIS A 104 -8.73 3.30 8.60
CA HIS A 104 -8.39 4.31 9.59
C HIS A 104 -6.99 4.12 10.20
N ASN A 105 -6.62 2.88 10.53
CA ASN A 105 -5.30 2.59 11.10
C ASN A 105 -4.18 2.89 10.13
N CYS A 106 -4.36 2.56 8.84
CA CYS A 106 -3.37 2.87 7.81
C CYS A 106 -3.19 4.37 7.64
N ILE A 107 -4.30 5.14 7.68
CA ILE A 107 -4.25 6.60 7.61
C ILE A 107 -3.43 7.16 8.77
N GLN A 108 -3.64 6.68 9.99
CA GLN A 108 -2.89 7.14 11.16
C GLN A 108 -1.39 6.82 11.03
N VAL A 109 -1.05 5.60 10.60
CA VAL A 109 0.35 5.20 10.38
C VAL A 109 1.00 6.10 9.34
N MET A 110 0.33 6.37 8.23
CA MET A 110 0.86 7.23 7.17
C MET A 110 1.09 8.66 7.66
N LYS A 111 0.15 9.22 8.43
CA LYS A 111 0.31 10.56 9.01
C LYS A 111 1.51 10.63 9.95
N VAL A 112 1.65 9.65 10.84
CA VAL A 112 2.79 9.59 11.78
C VAL A 112 4.10 9.48 11.02
N ALA A 113 4.12 8.72 9.92
CA ALA A 113 5.32 8.55 9.09
C ALA A 113 5.69 9.81 8.27
N GLY A 114 4.79 10.78 8.17
CA GLY A 114 5.03 12.03 7.45
C GLY A 114 4.56 12.04 6.00
N ILE A 115 3.79 11.03 5.57
CA ILE A 115 3.19 11.01 4.23
C ILE A 115 2.15 12.12 4.14
N VAL A 116 2.16 12.89 3.05
CA VAL A 116 1.34 14.09 2.92
C VAL A 116 0.07 13.90 2.12
N LYS A 117 0.01 12.88 1.26
CA LYS A 117 -1.20 12.56 0.51
C LYS A 117 -1.21 11.12 0.03
N VAL A 118 -2.40 10.60 -0.20
CA VAL A 118 -2.64 9.28 -0.80
C VAL A 118 -3.36 9.49 -2.12
N ILE A 119 -2.91 8.81 -3.17
CA ILE A 119 -3.54 8.84 -4.48
C ILE A 119 -4.04 7.44 -4.80
N GLY A 120 -5.32 7.32 -5.09
CA GLY A 120 -5.98 6.05 -5.32
C GLY A 120 -6.04 5.61 -6.77
N LYS A 121 -6.69 4.49 -6.99
CA LYS A 121 -6.76 3.76 -8.25
C LYS A 121 -7.22 4.62 -9.45
N TYR A 122 -8.10 5.58 -9.22
CA TYR A 122 -8.64 6.46 -10.26
C TYR A 122 -8.05 7.86 -10.20
N SER A 123 -6.85 7.99 -9.64
CA SER A 123 -6.13 9.25 -9.45
C SER A 123 -6.83 10.22 -8.49
N GLU A 124 -7.75 9.73 -7.68
CA GLU A 124 -8.35 10.52 -6.61
C GLU A 124 -7.31 10.81 -5.52
N VAL A 125 -7.33 12.05 -5.00
CA VAL A 125 -6.32 12.53 -4.05
C VAL A 125 -6.94 12.73 -2.68
N MET A 126 -6.33 12.14 -1.66
CA MET A 126 -6.65 12.39 -0.26
C MET A 126 -5.48 13.11 0.40
N GLU A 127 -5.72 14.33 0.88
CA GLU A 127 -4.72 15.06 1.66
C GLU A 127 -4.70 14.53 3.10
N LEU A 128 -3.54 14.27 3.62
CA LEU A 128 -3.39 13.76 4.99
C LEU A 128 -3.09 14.85 6.02
#